data_268d745b7a647c545d2df5bf3abdc77b
#
_entry.id   268d745b7a647c545d2df5bf3abdc77b
#
_cell.length_a   1.000
_cell.length_b   1.000
_cell.length_c   1.000
_cell.angle_alpha   90.00
_cell.angle_beta   90.00
_cell.angle_gamma   90.00
#
_symmetry.space_group_name_H-M   'P 1'
#
loop_
_entity.id
_entity.type
_entity.pdbx_description
1 polymer ?
#
loop_
_entity_poly.entity_id
_entity_poly.type
_entity_poly.pdbx_seq_one_letter_code
_entity_poly.pdbx_strand_id
1 'polypeptide(L)'
;MFLHRNGRSTYYVIYGSAENSVLQNAVSEFCYFVRLCFGQDLQASNIIPVEKYESYVLIGADDEVLNAFGVTLPREKFGEDTVYIGVKGNAVVIDGGKRGLLYAVYEFLHKYFGCRFYLPEQIKKPVTKDVELQEGEYLYTPAISFREVYSYDSRSSREFRARTFQTNEVDPLSMSNCGVEKLWSTPGCHTVDQLLLPVDDPEYGYDKHPEYFSYLERKGKRYASFEYRKNMKWLEGEICWTNSEVIEIITERLKRWILDSPRSRAFSITQNDFGEHCECPECKRLAYEHGKDGEPRWSAPIVYALNKIGKNIKEWQKTDERVKNREIFVESFAYIYGKEAPIGMELEDNVMIRLCTSYCLAHASDDENCAFNREVRRICGEWSKVCKKLYLWTYPNNHNWYGSYTPLLKHAQSHIKYFAGLNVYGLFNEFSDFGKRVGPLYAVKQYMLARLTWNPDIDCEAEWKEAVEYLYEDAAPYILEVEKRYFENCENIPNFHHLGSQSIMKDYYTDEFLDIATQLYEQALKHAKKARIRLLVRKEYFYLKWTKMFLHRGTNYAEMDELLEEMDELELHEGLPKADLFKQHYYGGEKSDWFLESILIRNKKAEDAKGALLMERNLQPNAFK
;
A
#
# COMPACT_ATOMS: atom_id res chain seq x y z
N MET A 1 -26.91 11.12 -24.96
CA MET A 1 -26.93 12.59 -24.75
C MET A 1 -25.51 13.13 -24.88
N PHE A 2 -25.34 14.38 -25.27
CA PHE A 2 -24.04 15.04 -25.32
C PHE A 2 -23.84 15.92 -24.09
N LEU A 3 -22.71 15.75 -23.39
CA LEU A 3 -22.25 16.68 -22.36
C LEU A 3 -21.33 17.75 -22.97
N HIS A 4 -20.47 17.35 -23.89
CA HIS A 4 -19.62 18.24 -24.64
C HIS A 4 -19.81 18.00 -26.14
N ARG A 5 -19.93 19.07 -26.93
CA ARG A 5 -20.01 19.00 -28.37
C ARG A 5 -19.22 20.15 -28.99
N ASN A 6 -18.27 19.82 -29.87
CA ASN A 6 -17.36 20.80 -30.49
C ASN A 6 -16.62 21.65 -29.43
N GLY A 7 -16.29 21.04 -28.26
CA GLY A 7 -15.61 21.70 -27.15
C GLY A 7 -16.45 22.70 -26.35
N ARG A 8 -17.77 22.65 -26.45
CA ARG A 8 -18.70 23.50 -25.67
C ARG A 8 -19.53 22.61 -24.75
N SER A 9 -19.67 23.02 -23.49
CA SER A 9 -20.57 22.41 -22.51
C SER A 9 -21.93 23.12 -22.59
N THR A 10 -23.00 22.32 -22.63
CA THR A 10 -24.39 22.82 -22.70
C THR A 10 -25.20 22.35 -21.52
N TYR A 11 -24.54 22.08 -20.38
CA TYR A 11 -25.19 21.54 -19.20
C TYR A 11 -24.99 22.36 -17.93
N TYR A 12 -25.91 22.22 -17.04
CA TYR A 12 -25.94 22.85 -15.72
C TYR A 12 -25.71 21.81 -14.63
N VAL A 13 -24.96 22.14 -13.58
CA VAL A 13 -24.72 21.24 -12.44
C VAL A 13 -25.71 21.55 -11.32
N ILE A 14 -26.46 20.55 -10.89
CA ILE A 14 -27.35 20.64 -9.73
C ILE A 14 -26.84 19.69 -8.66
N TYR A 15 -26.66 20.18 -7.43
CA TYR A 15 -26.19 19.38 -6.32
C TYR A 15 -27.12 19.43 -5.12
N GLY A 16 -26.97 18.51 -4.18
CA GLY A 16 -27.82 18.42 -2.98
C GLY A 16 -27.69 19.62 -2.05
N SER A 17 -28.74 19.90 -1.30
CA SER A 17 -28.81 21.02 -0.37
C SER A 17 -28.06 20.80 0.96
N ALA A 18 -27.67 19.55 1.27
CA ALA A 18 -27.03 19.19 2.52
C ALA A 18 -25.66 19.90 2.73
N GLU A 19 -25.46 20.44 3.92
CA GLU A 19 -24.13 20.93 4.34
C GLU A 19 -23.19 19.73 4.56
N ASN A 20 -22.60 19.24 3.48
CA ASN A 20 -21.71 18.09 3.45
C ASN A 20 -20.41 18.45 2.73
N SER A 21 -19.31 18.40 3.46
CA SER A 21 -17.98 18.75 2.90
C SER A 21 -17.54 17.81 1.76
N VAL A 22 -17.97 16.56 1.75
CA VAL A 22 -17.71 15.59 0.68
C VAL A 22 -18.46 15.98 -0.58
N LEU A 23 -19.74 16.37 -0.46
CA LEU A 23 -20.54 16.89 -1.58
C LEU A 23 -19.92 18.14 -2.18
N GLN A 24 -19.55 19.11 -1.34
CA GLN A 24 -18.92 20.35 -1.81
C GLN A 24 -17.60 20.07 -2.55
N ASN A 25 -16.81 19.13 -2.05
CA ASN A 25 -15.58 18.72 -2.71
C ASN A 25 -15.86 17.99 -4.04
N ALA A 26 -16.85 17.10 -4.08
CA ALA A 26 -17.25 16.39 -5.30
C ALA A 26 -17.68 17.36 -6.42
N VAL A 27 -18.48 18.35 -6.10
CA VAL A 27 -18.91 19.40 -7.04
C VAL A 27 -17.71 20.23 -7.49
N SER A 28 -16.85 20.64 -6.57
CA SER A 28 -15.64 21.42 -6.85
C SER A 28 -14.67 20.66 -7.77
N GLU A 29 -14.40 19.39 -7.49
CA GLU A 29 -13.54 18.54 -8.31
C GLU A 29 -14.15 18.31 -9.72
N PHE A 30 -15.43 18.05 -9.81
CA PHE A 30 -16.10 17.91 -11.10
C PHE A 30 -15.93 19.19 -11.95
N CYS A 31 -16.27 20.35 -11.41
CA CYS A 31 -16.14 21.64 -12.10
C CYS A 31 -14.67 21.95 -12.45
N TYR A 32 -13.74 21.67 -11.54
CA TYR A 32 -12.31 21.84 -11.77
C TYR A 32 -11.83 21.00 -12.97
N PHE A 33 -12.23 19.73 -13.05
CA PHE A 33 -11.83 18.87 -14.15
C PHE A 33 -12.48 19.23 -15.47
N VAL A 34 -13.71 19.70 -15.48
CA VAL A 34 -14.34 20.25 -16.69
C VAL A 34 -13.55 21.46 -17.21
N ARG A 35 -13.20 22.38 -16.31
CA ARG A 35 -12.34 23.51 -16.67
C ARG A 35 -10.96 23.07 -17.17
N LEU A 36 -10.34 22.11 -16.49
CA LEU A 36 -9.01 21.60 -16.85
C LEU A 36 -9.00 20.90 -18.22
N CYS A 37 -10.05 20.13 -18.52
CA CYS A 37 -10.15 19.32 -19.74
C CYS A 37 -10.68 20.09 -20.95
N PHE A 38 -11.66 20.98 -20.72
CA PHE A 38 -12.41 21.61 -21.80
C PHE A 38 -12.29 23.14 -21.81
N GLY A 39 -11.66 23.74 -20.80
CA GLY A 39 -11.46 25.20 -20.71
C GLY A 39 -12.72 25.98 -20.37
N GLN A 40 -13.74 25.35 -19.78
CA GLN A 40 -15.04 25.98 -19.52
C GLN A 40 -15.36 25.98 -18.03
N ASP A 41 -15.88 27.12 -17.55
CA ASP A 41 -16.45 27.23 -16.22
C ASP A 41 -17.94 26.82 -16.26
N LEU A 42 -18.36 25.99 -15.34
CA LEU A 42 -19.73 25.54 -15.22
C LEU A 42 -20.51 26.37 -14.20
N GLN A 43 -21.79 26.57 -14.49
CA GLN A 43 -22.73 27.04 -13.49
C GLN A 43 -23.19 25.85 -12.64
N ALA A 44 -23.21 26.06 -11.33
CA ALA A 44 -23.63 25.05 -10.37
C ALA A 44 -24.47 25.68 -9.25
N SER A 45 -25.57 25.06 -8.87
CA SER A 45 -26.39 25.43 -7.71
C SER A 45 -27.10 24.22 -7.10
N ASN A 46 -27.71 24.43 -5.95
CA ASN A 46 -28.60 23.45 -5.32
C ASN A 46 -30.10 23.63 -5.69
N ILE A 47 -30.38 24.49 -6.67
CA ILE A 47 -31.74 24.80 -7.12
C ILE A 47 -31.83 24.52 -8.64
N ILE A 48 -32.95 23.96 -9.06
CA ILE A 48 -33.23 23.78 -10.49
C ILE A 48 -33.32 25.16 -11.14
N PRO A 49 -32.50 25.46 -12.17
CA PRO A 49 -32.53 26.75 -12.82
C PRO A 49 -33.85 27.00 -13.55
N VAL A 50 -34.29 28.27 -13.59
CA VAL A 50 -35.49 28.68 -14.36
C VAL A 50 -35.22 28.57 -15.87
N GLU A 51 -33.99 28.84 -16.28
CA GLU A 51 -33.55 28.68 -17.67
C GLU A 51 -33.39 27.19 -17.99
N LYS A 52 -33.83 26.80 -19.19
CA LYS A 52 -33.67 25.41 -19.65
C LYS A 52 -32.29 25.21 -20.30
N TYR A 53 -31.61 24.16 -19.83
CA TYR A 53 -30.35 23.68 -20.41
C TYR A 53 -30.60 22.41 -21.23
N GLU A 54 -29.73 22.16 -22.20
CA GLU A 54 -29.82 20.94 -23.02
C GLU A 54 -29.61 19.69 -22.18
N SER A 55 -28.74 19.77 -21.15
CA SER A 55 -28.39 18.69 -20.27
C SER A 55 -28.17 19.16 -18.84
N TYR A 56 -28.24 18.22 -17.90
CA TYR A 56 -28.02 18.45 -16.48
C TYR A 56 -27.08 17.40 -15.91
N VAL A 57 -26.22 17.79 -14.97
CA VAL A 57 -25.42 16.87 -14.15
C VAL A 57 -25.86 17.03 -12.70
N LEU A 58 -26.39 15.97 -12.14
CA LEU A 58 -26.94 15.92 -10.79
C LEU A 58 -25.91 15.24 -9.88
N ILE A 59 -25.30 15.98 -8.95
CA ILE A 59 -24.25 15.45 -8.06
C ILE A 59 -24.78 15.39 -6.64
N GLY A 60 -24.98 14.17 -6.08
CA GLY A 60 -25.52 13.97 -4.74
C GLY A 60 -26.83 14.74 -4.53
N ALA A 61 -27.66 14.85 -5.56
CA ALA A 61 -28.85 15.68 -5.57
C ALA A 61 -29.93 15.12 -4.63
N ASP A 62 -30.75 16.03 -4.08
CA ASP A 62 -31.87 15.67 -3.21
C ASP A 62 -32.96 14.91 -3.99
N ASP A 63 -33.74 14.08 -3.30
CA ASP A 63 -34.77 13.25 -3.93
C ASP A 63 -35.83 14.06 -4.68
N GLU A 64 -36.14 15.27 -4.22
CA GLU A 64 -37.07 16.18 -4.91
C GLU A 64 -36.54 16.56 -6.31
N VAL A 65 -35.23 16.88 -6.38
CA VAL A 65 -34.56 17.17 -7.65
C VAL A 65 -34.52 15.92 -8.53
N LEU A 66 -34.12 14.79 -7.98
CA LEU A 66 -34.04 13.53 -8.74
C LEU A 66 -35.41 13.14 -9.34
N ASN A 67 -36.49 13.28 -8.55
CA ASN A 67 -37.87 13.00 -8.98
C ASN A 67 -38.29 13.93 -10.13
N ALA A 68 -37.89 15.21 -10.12
CA ALA A 68 -38.16 16.14 -11.21
C ALA A 68 -37.55 15.70 -12.56
N PHE A 69 -36.46 14.93 -12.52
CA PHE A 69 -35.81 14.30 -13.68
C PHE A 69 -36.25 12.85 -13.89
N GLY A 70 -37.22 12.35 -13.11
CA GLY A 70 -37.73 10.98 -13.20
C GLY A 70 -36.73 9.91 -12.78
N VAL A 71 -35.79 10.25 -11.90
CA VAL A 71 -34.76 9.34 -11.39
C VAL A 71 -35.10 8.89 -9.97
N THR A 72 -34.89 7.61 -9.69
CA THR A 72 -34.96 7.02 -8.33
C THR A 72 -33.67 6.25 -8.09
N LEU A 73 -32.98 6.54 -7.00
CA LEU A 73 -31.72 5.90 -6.67
C LEU A 73 -31.93 4.68 -5.78
N PRO A 74 -31.19 3.59 -5.99
CA PRO A 74 -31.21 2.41 -5.12
C PRO A 74 -30.37 2.63 -3.85
N ARG A 75 -30.70 3.64 -3.03
CA ARG A 75 -29.89 4.06 -1.87
C ARG A 75 -29.72 2.95 -0.82
N GLU A 76 -30.65 1.99 -0.78
CA GLU A 76 -30.56 0.80 0.08
C GLU A 76 -29.38 -0.12 -0.26
N LYS A 77 -28.82 0.01 -1.47
CA LYS A 77 -27.62 -0.72 -1.92
C LYS A 77 -26.32 0.04 -1.69
N PHE A 78 -26.38 1.27 -1.19
CA PHE A 78 -25.21 2.09 -1.03
C PHE A 78 -24.45 1.73 0.26
N GLY A 79 -23.29 1.09 0.12
CA GLY A 79 -22.26 1.05 1.15
C GLY A 79 -21.41 2.34 1.12
N GLU A 80 -20.47 2.48 2.04
CA GLU A 80 -19.67 3.71 2.17
C GLU A 80 -18.93 4.12 0.89
N ASP A 81 -18.43 3.16 0.12
CA ASP A 81 -17.66 3.38 -1.11
C ASP A 81 -18.44 3.10 -2.40
N THR A 82 -19.73 2.79 -2.29
CA THR A 82 -20.56 2.55 -3.48
C THR A 82 -20.61 3.78 -4.35
N VAL A 83 -20.35 3.61 -5.64
CA VAL A 83 -20.50 4.65 -6.66
C VAL A 83 -21.71 4.35 -7.54
N TYR A 84 -22.44 5.40 -7.89
CA TYR A 84 -23.55 5.34 -8.83
C TYR A 84 -23.39 6.40 -9.91
N ILE A 85 -23.51 6.00 -11.15
CA ILE A 85 -23.54 6.89 -12.31
C ILE A 85 -24.73 6.47 -13.18
N GLY A 86 -25.71 7.36 -13.34
CA GLY A 86 -26.90 7.11 -14.15
C GLY A 86 -27.02 8.11 -15.29
N VAL A 87 -27.44 7.68 -16.46
CA VAL A 87 -27.78 8.55 -17.61
C VAL A 87 -29.22 8.27 -18.00
N LYS A 88 -30.07 9.28 -17.88
CA LYS A 88 -31.50 9.17 -18.20
C LYS A 88 -32.00 10.45 -18.87
N GLY A 89 -32.50 10.31 -20.11
CA GLY A 89 -32.98 11.45 -20.88
C GLY A 89 -31.89 12.50 -21.08
N ASN A 90 -32.09 13.68 -20.49
CA ASN A 90 -31.11 14.78 -20.53
C ASN A 90 -30.36 14.99 -19.20
N ALA A 91 -30.42 14.03 -18.30
CA ALA A 91 -29.74 14.11 -17.00
C ALA A 91 -28.67 13.02 -16.83
N VAL A 92 -27.54 13.41 -16.26
CA VAL A 92 -26.53 12.52 -15.69
C VAL A 92 -26.60 12.63 -14.18
N VAL A 93 -26.68 11.52 -13.50
CA VAL A 93 -26.66 11.44 -12.03
C VAL A 93 -25.34 10.85 -11.58
N ILE A 94 -24.67 11.55 -10.68
CA ILE A 94 -23.44 11.11 -10.02
C ILE A 94 -23.73 11.10 -8.51
N ASP A 95 -23.79 9.92 -7.91
CA ASP A 95 -24.12 9.73 -6.50
C ASP A 95 -23.36 8.55 -5.90
N GLY A 96 -23.55 8.27 -4.62
CA GLY A 96 -22.90 7.14 -3.96
C GLY A 96 -23.04 7.17 -2.45
N GLY A 97 -22.29 6.30 -1.81
CA GLY A 97 -22.16 6.27 -0.35
C GLY A 97 -21.36 7.45 0.19
N LYS A 98 -21.02 7.41 1.48
CA LYS A 98 -20.34 8.52 2.18
C LYS A 98 -19.03 8.97 1.48
N ARG A 99 -18.14 8.02 1.11
CA ARG A 99 -16.94 8.28 0.28
C ARG A 99 -17.26 8.12 -1.20
N GLY A 100 -18.20 7.22 -1.49
CA GLY A 100 -18.60 6.84 -2.84
C GLY A 100 -19.04 8.01 -3.70
N LEU A 101 -19.66 9.04 -3.13
CA LEU A 101 -20.07 10.24 -3.86
C LEU A 101 -18.87 10.93 -4.56
N LEU A 102 -17.77 11.13 -3.85
CA LEU A 102 -16.56 11.72 -4.44
C LEU A 102 -15.91 10.75 -5.44
N TYR A 103 -15.86 9.47 -5.10
CA TYR A 103 -15.32 8.44 -5.99
C TYR A 103 -16.18 8.28 -7.26
N ALA A 104 -17.48 8.51 -7.19
CA ALA A 104 -18.34 8.52 -8.38
C ALA A 104 -17.96 9.64 -9.37
N VAL A 105 -17.54 10.79 -8.86
CA VAL A 105 -16.99 11.86 -9.72
C VAL A 105 -15.71 11.39 -10.40
N TYR A 106 -14.75 10.79 -9.65
CA TYR A 106 -13.50 10.33 -10.26
C TYR A 106 -13.72 9.15 -11.22
N GLU A 107 -14.62 8.23 -10.89
CA GLU A 107 -15.00 7.14 -11.79
C GLU A 107 -15.68 7.68 -13.07
N PHE A 108 -16.52 8.71 -12.96
CA PHE A 108 -17.10 9.40 -14.10
C PHE A 108 -16.02 10.02 -14.98
N LEU A 109 -15.08 10.75 -14.39
CA LEU A 109 -13.96 11.36 -15.11
C LEU A 109 -13.08 10.30 -15.80
N HIS A 110 -12.85 9.19 -15.13
CA HIS A 110 -12.08 8.08 -15.68
C HIS A 110 -12.80 7.43 -16.87
N LYS A 111 -14.08 7.08 -16.67
CA LYS A 111 -14.88 6.30 -17.62
C LYS A 111 -15.33 7.09 -18.85
N TYR A 112 -15.77 8.33 -18.65
CA TYR A 112 -16.42 9.12 -19.70
C TYR A 112 -15.55 10.26 -20.25
N PHE A 113 -14.65 10.81 -19.44
CA PHE A 113 -13.70 11.82 -19.91
C PHE A 113 -12.35 11.21 -20.30
N GLY A 114 -12.05 9.97 -19.91
CA GLY A 114 -10.76 9.34 -20.15
C GLY A 114 -9.62 9.96 -19.34
N CYS A 115 -9.93 10.61 -18.22
CA CYS A 115 -8.93 11.14 -17.31
C CYS A 115 -8.19 10.00 -16.60
N ARG A 116 -6.87 10.16 -16.39
CA ARG A 116 -6.05 9.23 -15.59
C ARG A 116 -5.16 10.03 -14.66
N PHE A 117 -4.94 9.53 -13.46
CA PHE A 117 -4.16 10.18 -12.41
C PHE A 117 -2.89 9.36 -12.12
N TYR A 118 -1.87 9.53 -12.96
CA TYR A 118 -0.63 8.74 -12.85
C TYR A 118 0.29 9.24 -11.74
N LEU A 119 0.37 10.57 -11.58
CA LEU A 119 1.08 11.29 -10.52
C LEU A 119 0.26 12.53 -10.15
N PRO A 120 0.48 13.16 -8.99
CA PRO A 120 -0.20 14.40 -8.62
C PRO A 120 -0.17 15.47 -9.74
N GLU A 121 0.97 15.60 -10.41
CA GLU A 121 1.18 16.55 -11.51
C GLU A 121 1.00 15.96 -12.92
N GLN A 122 0.86 14.63 -13.05
CA GLN A 122 0.72 13.93 -14.34
C GLN A 122 -0.71 13.41 -14.51
N ILE A 123 -1.58 14.29 -14.98
CA ILE A 123 -2.98 13.99 -15.24
C ILE A 123 -3.19 13.87 -16.75
N LYS A 124 -3.56 12.67 -17.21
CA LYS A 124 -4.01 12.49 -18.60
C LYS A 124 -5.38 13.14 -18.78
N LYS A 125 -5.49 13.95 -19.82
CA LYS A 125 -6.73 14.63 -20.20
C LYS A 125 -7.36 13.94 -21.41
N PRO A 126 -8.67 14.14 -21.67
CA PRO A 126 -9.33 13.59 -22.85
C PRO A 126 -8.66 14.07 -24.14
N VAL A 127 -8.57 13.17 -25.10
CA VAL A 127 -8.06 13.47 -26.45
C VAL A 127 -9.16 14.12 -27.30
N THR A 128 -10.42 13.73 -27.09
CA THR A 128 -11.59 14.23 -27.81
C THR A 128 -12.26 15.37 -27.06
N LYS A 129 -12.82 16.31 -27.80
CA LYS A 129 -13.63 17.42 -27.25
C LYS A 129 -15.12 17.09 -27.18
N ASP A 130 -15.52 15.96 -27.72
CA ASP A 130 -16.92 15.51 -27.72
C ASP A 130 -17.07 14.40 -26.69
N VAL A 131 -18.07 14.54 -25.82
CA VAL A 131 -18.44 13.54 -24.80
C VAL A 131 -19.91 13.20 -24.99
N GLU A 132 -20.15 12.03 -25.53
CA GLU A 132 -21.48 11.44 -25.69
C GLU A 132 -21.71 10.31 -24.70
N LEU A 133 -22.83 10.33 -24.01
CA LEU A 133 -23.22 9.35 -23.01
C LEU A 133 -24.42 8.54 -23.51
N GLN A 134 -24.37 7.24 -23.33
CA GLN A 134 -25.48 6.32 -23.57
C GLN A 134 -26.36 6.25 -22.31
N GLU A 135 -27.67 6.02 -22.49
CA GLU A 135 -28.58 5.73 -21.38
C GLU A 135 -28.17 4.45 -20.67
N GLY A 136 -28.26 4.45 -19.35
CA GLY A 136 -27.90 3.31 -18.52
C GLY A 136 -27.48 3.70 -17.11
N GLU A 137 -27.21 2.68 -16.33
CA GLU A 137 -26.78 2.81 -14.94
C GLU A 137 -25.49 2.04 -14.71
N TYR A 138 -24.61 2.62 -13.92
CA TYR A 138 -23.41 1.99 -13.39
C TYR A 138 -23.44 2.07 -11.88
N LEU A 139 -23.54 0.92 -11.22
CA LEU A 139 -23.49 0.75 -9.78
C LEU A 139 -22.30 -0.15 -9.46
N TYR A 140 -21.36 0.35 -8.67
CA TYR A 140 -20.19 -0.41 -8.28
C TYR A 140 -19.84 -0.20 -6.81
N THR A 141 -19.52 -1.29 -6.12
CA THR A 141 -19.01 -1.27 -4.76
C THR A 141 -17.71 -2.08 -4.73
N PRO A 142 -16.58 -1.49 -4.32
CA PRO A 142 -15.33 -2.23 -4.25
C PRO A 142 -15.39 -3.33 -3.21
N ALA A 143 -14.81 -4.49 -3.52
CA ALA A 143 -14.76 -5.63 -2.61
C ALA A 143 -13.89 -5.38 -1.38
N ILE A 144 -12.86 -4.53 -1.51
CA ILE A 144 -11.92 -4.19 -0.44
C ILE A 144 -12.29 -2.81 0.11
N SER A 145 -12.68 -2.75 1.39
CA SER A 145 -13.16 -1.51 2.03
C SER A 145 -12.04 -0.53 2.34
N PHE A 146 -10.88 -1.01 2.77
CA PHE A 146 -9.71 -0.16 3.02
C PHE A 146 -8.60 -0.46 2.03
N ARG A 147 -8.17 0.57 1.31
CA ARG A 147 -7.25 0.47 0.18
C ARG A 147 -6.13 1.48 0.36
N GLU A 148 -4.91 0.99 0.39
CA GLU A 148 -3.74 1.82 0.56
C GLU A 148 -2.60 1.35 -0.33
N VAL A 149 -2.00 2.29 -1.07
CA VAL A 149 -0.69 2.13 -1.69
C VAL A 149 0.27 3.06 -0.98
N TYR A 150 1.13 2.50 -0.16
CA TYR A 150 2.10 3.25 0.61
C TYR A 150 3.25 3.69 -0.31
N SER A 151 3.13 4.89 -0.82
CA SER A 151 4.05 5.50 -1.77
C SER A 151 4.30 6.96 -1.41
N TYR A 152 5.36 7.55 -1.95
CA TYR A 152 5.65 8.97 -1.73
C TYR A 152 4.45 9.86 -2.13
N ASP A 153 3.88 9.65 -3.31
CA ASP A 153 2.79 10.49 -3.83
C ASP A 153 1.51 10.31 -3.02
N SER A 154 1.19 9.09 -2.61
CA SER A 154 0.03 8.83 -1.75
C SER A 154 0.18 9.43 -0.36
N ARG A 155 1.40 9.51 0.18
CA ARG A 155 1.65 10.13 1.49
C ARG A 155 1.69 11.65 1.43
N SER A 156 2.18 12.22 0.33
CA SER A 156 2.39 13.66 0.18
C SER A 156 1.20 14.42 -0.42
N SER A 157 0.26 13.75 -1.10
CA SER A 157 -0.89 14.38 -1.74
C SER A 157 -2.20 13.67 -1.40
N ARG A 158 -3.05 14.36 -0.63
CA ARG A 158 -4.41 13.88 -0.29
C ARG A 158 -5.31 13.81 -1.52
N GLU A 159 -5.20 14.78 -2.41
CA GLU A 159 -5.98 14.85 -3.66
C GLU A 159 -5.62 13.67 -4.56
N PHE A 160 -4.34 13.36 -4.69
CA PHE A 160 -3.88 12.19 -5.46
C PHE A 160 -4.42 10.89 -4.88
N ARG A 161 -4.38 10.75 -3.55
CA ARG A 161 -4.94 9.59 -2.86
C ARG A 161 -6.43 9.42 -3.12
N ALA A 162 -7.21 10.50 -3.00
CA ALA A 162 -8.64 10.46 -3.28
C ALA A 162 -8.93 10.14 -4.76
N ARG A 163 -8.20 10.76 -5.69
CA ARG A 163 -8.32 10.54 -7.14
C ARG A 163 -7.92 9.13 -7.58
N THR A 164 -7.14 8.43 -6.76
CA THR A 164 -6.76 7.02 -6.95
C THR A 164 -7.53 6.06 -6.05
N PHE A 165 -8.68 6.49 -5.51
CA PHE A 165 -9.62 5.68 -4.72
C PHE A 165 -9.06 5.05 -3.44
N GLN A 166 -8.00 5.60 -2.88
CA GLN A 166 -7.42 5.13 -1.64
C GLN A 166 -8.17 5.71 -0.43
N THR A 167 -8.31 4.93 0.62
CA THR A 167 -9.19 5.24 1.75
C THR A 167 -8.46 5.61 3.03
N ASN A 168 -7.16 5.35 3.13
CA ASN A 168 -6.45 5.61 4.37
C ASN A 168 -6.09 7.09 4.54
N GLU A 169 -6.27 7.61 5.77
CA GLU A 169 -5.89 8.95 6.17
C GLU A 169 -4.52 8.93 6.83
N VAL A 170 -3.56 9.67 6.26
CA VAL A 170 -2.23 9.87 6.87
C VAL A 170 -2.20 11.13 7.75
N ASP A 171 -2.91 12.20 7.34
CA ASP A 171 -3.01 13.44 8.12
C ASP A 171 -4.47 13.70 8.54
N PRO A 172 -4.76 13.65 9.85
CA PRO A 172 -6.11 13.78 10.38
C PRO A 172 -6.80 15.14 10.12
N LEU A 173 -6.05 16.18 9.81
CA LEU A 173 -6.65 17.51 9.65
C LEU A 173 -7.12 17.80 8.22
N SER A 174 -6.67 17.02 7.25
CA SER A 174 -6.75 17.41 5.85
C SER A 174 -7.79 16.67 5.00
N MET A 175 -8.40 15.58 5.49
CA MET A 175 -9.18 14.65 4.65
C MET A 175 -10.69 14.60 4.92
N SER A 176 -11.24 15.42 5.80
CA SER A 176 -12.67 15.41 6.12
C SER A 176 -13.57 15.62 4.90
N ASN A 177 -13.11 16.40 3.93
CA ASN A 177 -13.83 16.66 2.69
C ASN A 177 -13.75 15.53 1.64
N CYS A 178 -12.93 14.50 1.88
CA CYS A 178 -12.87 13.29 1.05
C CYS A 178 -13.69 12.13 1.64
N GLY A 179 -14.34 12.33 2.78
CA GLY A 179 -15.13 11.30 3.47
C GLY A 179 -14.29 10.17 4.08
N VAL A 180 -12.98 10.28 4.03
CA VAL A 180 -12.07 9.27 4.57
C VAL A 180 -12.05 9.34 6.09
N GLU A 181 -12.08 8.18 6.72
CA GLU A 181 -11.98 8.03 8.17
C GLU A 181 -10.59 7.50 8.55
N LYS A 182 -10.08 7.97 9.67
CA LYS A 182 -8.83 7.45 10.21
C LYS A 182 -9.07 6.04 10.75
N LEU A 183 -8.61 5.01 10.02
CA LEU A 183 -8.70 3.65 10.52
C LEU A 183 -7.73 3.44 11.68
N TRP A 184 -6.44 3.72 11.47
CA TRP A 184 -5.38 3.39 12.41
C TRP A 184 -5.12 4.49 13.42
N SER A 185 -4.90 4.10 14.66
CA SER A 185 -4.24 4.96 15.66
C SER A 185 -2.73 5.01 15.38
N THR A 186 -2.06 6.02 15.92
CA THR A 186 -0.60 6.19 15.80
C THR A 186 0.04 6.01 17.17
N PRO A 187 1.10 5.19 17.31
CA PRO A 187 1.75 4.37 16.28
C PRO A 187 0.89 3.21 15.79
N GLY A 188 1.14 2.71 14.56
CA GLY A 188 0.34 1.64 13.92
C GLY A 188 1.02 0.28 13.85
N CYS A 189 2.25 0.12 14.37
CA CYS A 189 3.02 -1.12 14.36
C CYS A 189 3.99 -1.19 15.55
N HIS A 190 4.37 -2.41 15.98
CA HIS A 190 5.31 -2.67 17.09
C HIS A 190 4.95 -1.92 18.36
N THR A 191 3.66 -1.87 18.69
CA THR A 191 3.12 -0.98 19.71
C THR A 191 3.24 -1.54 21.13
N VAL A 192 3.43 -2.84 21.26
CA VAL A 192 3.58 -3.46 22.59
C VAL A 192 4.77 -2.84 23.33
N ASP A 193 5.95 -2.85 22.73
CA ASP A 193 7.14 -2.25 23.36
C ASP A 193 7.15 -0.72 23.30
N GLN A 194 6.63 -0.12 22.25
CA GLN A 194 6.68 1.34 22.10
C GLN A 194 5.71 2.10 23.00
N LEU A 195 4.57 1.48 23.36
CA LEU A 195 3.47 2.19 24.00
C LEU A 195 2.79 1.39 25.11
N LEU A 196 2.48 0.11 24.88
CA LEU A 196 1.56 -0.64 25.72
C LEU A 196 2.24 -1.30 26.92
N LEU A 197 3.42 -1.88 26.73
CA LEU A 197 4.24 -2.45 27.81
C LEU A 197 5.72 -2.42 27.43
N PRO A 198 6.39 -1.26 27.45
CA PRO A 198 7.82 -1.16 27.22
C PRO A 198 8.66 -1.99 28.18
N VAL A 199 9.76 -2.55 27.69
CA VAL A 199 10.70 -3.33 28.53
C VAL A 199 11.27 -2.51 29.68
N ASP A 200 11.49 -1.22 29.47
CA ASP A 200 11.97 -0.26 30.47
C ASP A 200 10.85 0.55 31.14
N ASP A 201 9.62 0.04 31.12
CA ASP A 201 8.51 0.68 31.81
C ASP A 201 8.82 0.85 33.32
N PRO A 202 8.65 2.07 33.88
CA PRO A 202 9.05 2.36 35.24
C PRO A 202 8.21 1.61 36.31
N GLU A 203 7.04 1.11 35.95
CA GLU A 203 6.12 0.40 36.85
C GLU A 203 6.09 -1.11 36.56
N TYR A 204 5.99 -1.47 35.28
CA TYR A 204 5.72 -2.84 34.82
C TYR A 204 6.84 -3.43 33.95
N GLY A 205 7.98 -2.77 33.84
CA GLY A 205 9.10 -3.20 32.99
C GLY A 205 9.81 -4.45 33.51
N TYR A 206 10.69 -5.00 32.66
CA TYR A 206 11.35 -6.28 32.86
C TYR A 206 12.13 -6.38 34.19
N ASP A 207 12.77 -5.31 34.63
CA ASP A 207 13.56 -5.30 35.88
C ASP A 207 12.70 -5.55 37.13
N LYS A 208 11.42 -5.17 37.09
CA LYS A 208 10.48 -5.35 38.21
C LYS A 208 9.58 -6.56 38.03
N HIS A 209 9.18 -6.84 36.81
CA HIS A 209 8.20 -7.85 36.45
C HIS A 209 8.71 -8.74 35.31
N PRO A 210 9.78 -9.53 35.50
CA PRO A 210 10.27 -10.43 34.46
C PRO A 210 9.22 -11.44 34.00
N GLU A 211 8.24 -11.81 34.85
CA GLU A 211 7.13 -12.71 34.54
C GLU A 211 6.17 -12.19 33.46
N TYR A 212 6.18 -10.90 33.16
CA TYR A 212 5.38 -10.30 32.09
C TYR A 212 5.96 -10.52 30.71
N PHE A 213 7.23 -10.91 30.63
CA PHE A 213 7.96 -11.08 29.38
C PHE A 213 8.18 -12.54 29.04
N SER A 214 8.61 -12.79 27.81
CA SER A 214 8.77 -14.12 27.22
C SER A 214 9.68 -15.02 28.04
N TYR A 215 9.24 -16.25 28.29
CA TYR A 215 10.13 -17.32 28.69
C TYR A 215 10.79 -17.92 27.45
N LEU A 216 12.09 -17.86 27.36
CA LEU A 216 12.86 -18.40 26.25
C LEU A 216 13.58 -19.70 26.69
N GLU A 217 13.19 -20.83 26.11
CA GLU A 217 13.78 -22.13 26.46
C GLU A 217 15.29 -22.18 26.25
N ARG A 218 15.77 -21.57 25.14
CA ARG A 218 17.21 -21.47 24.86
C ARG A 218 18.01 -20.74 25.95
N LYS A 219 17.36 -19.87 26.71
CA LYS A 219 17.96 -19.12 27.82
C LYS A 219 17.58 -19.72 29.20
N GLY A 220 16.62 -20.63 29.26
CA GLY A 220 16.11 -21.25 30.46
C GLY A 220 15.45 -20.28 31.45
N LYS A 221 15.05 -19.11 31.03
CA LYS A 221 14.47 -18.03 31.85
C LYS A 221 13.60 -17.08 31.10
N ARG A 222 12.85 -16.26 31.83
CA ARG A 222 12.22 -15.05 31.29
C ARG A 222 13.29 -14.07 30.80
N TYR A 223 13.05 -13.46 29.65
CA TYR A 223 14.03 -12.59 29.02
C TYR A 223 13.38 -11.51 28.16
N ALA A 224 13.81 -10.30 28.38
CA ALA A 224 13.67 -9.19 27.47
C ALA A 224 14.85 -8.23 27.71
N SER A 225 15.42 -7.70 26.67
CA SER A 225 16.46 -6.69 26.78
C SER A 225 16.51 -5.78 25.58
N PHE A 226 17.06 -4.59 25.79
CA PHE A 226 17.42 -3.72 24.69
C PHE A 226 18.87 -3.97 24.28
N GLU A 227 19.09 -4.35 23.04
CA GLU A 227 20.40 -4.18 22.43
C GLU A 227 20.47 -2.84 21.73
N TYR A 228 21.42 -2.00 22.14
CA TYR A 228 21.73 -0.78 21.43
C TYR A 228 22.74 -1.07 20.30
N ARG A 229 22.25 -1.08 19.06
CA ARG A 229 23.13 -1.12 17.89
C ARG A 229 23.16 0.30 17.27
N LYS A 230 24.26 1.02 17.46
CA LYS A 230 24.55 2.34 16.85
C LYS A 230 23.34 3.31 16.82
N ASN A 231 22.82 3.65 17.99
CA ASN A 231 21.71 4.59 18.19
C ASN A 231 20.29 4.08 17.87
N MET A 232 20.13 2.83 17.47
CA MET A 232 18.79 2.21 17.41
C MET A 232 18.60 1.21 18.54
N LYS A 233 17.47 1.33 19.22
CA LYS A 233 17.06 0.49 20.32
C LYS A 233 16.32 -0.72 19.73
N TRP A 234 16.96 -1.89 19.74
CA TRP A 234 16.34 -3.14 19.33
C TRP A 234 15.90 -3.93 20.55
N LEU A 235 14.67 -4.38 20.55
CA LEU A 235 14.16 -5.24 21.59
C LEU A 235 14.40 -6.70 21.22
N GLU A 236 15.11 -7.42 22.08
CA GLU A 236 15.07 -8.87 22.12
C GLU A 236 14.00 -9.34 23.10
N GLY A 237 13.05 -10.11 22.63
CA GLY A 237 11.97 -10.68 23.44
C GLY A 237 10.60 -10.08 23.14
N GLU A 238 9.61 -10.68 23.73
CA GLU A 238 8.20 -10.34 23.61
C GLU A 238 7.54 -10.37 24.99
N ILE A 239 6.33 -9.90 25.08
CA ILE A 239 5.50 -10.12 26.25
C ILE A 239 5.02 -11.56 26.33
N CYS A 240 4.58 -11.97 27.52
CA CYS A 240 3.86 -13.22 27.70
C CYS A 240 2.37 -13.01 27.40
N TRP A 241 1.92 -13.38 26.21
CA TRP A 241 0.53 -13.18 25.73
C TRP A 241 -0.54 -13.90 26.58
N THR A 242 -0.15 -14.87 27.41
CA THR A 242 -1.08 -15.63 28.28
C THR A 242 -1.12 -15.12 29.72
N ASN A 243 -0.25 -14.19 30.10
CA ASN A 243 -0.24 -13.60 31.43
C ASN A 243 -1.46 -12.69 31.63
N SER A 244 -2.29 -12.97 32.64
CA SER A 244 -3.53 -12.21 32.89
C SER A 244 -3.28 -10.77 33.29
N GLU A 245 -2.23 -10.49 34.08
CA GLU A 245 -1.89 -9.13 34.50
C GLU A 245 -1.41 -8.30 33.31
N VAL A 246 -0.63 -8.89 32.39
CA VAL A 246 -0.24 -8.25 31.12
C VAL A 246 -1.46 -7.87 30.30
N ILE A 247 -2.45 -8.75 30.18
CA ILE A 247 -3.70 -8.49 29.46
C ILE A 247 -4.47 -7.32 30.11
N GLU A 248 -4.51 -7.26 31.42
CA GLU A 248 -5.16 -6.18 32.17
C GLU A 248 -4.44 -4.85 31.97
N ILE A 249 -3.11 -4.80 32.11
CA ILE A 249 -2.27 -3.61 31.91
C ILE A 249 -2.47 -3.07 30.49
N ILE A 250 -2.40 -3.94 29.50
CA ILE A 250 -2.60 -3.55 28.08
C ILE A 250 -4.02 -3.02 27.88
N THR A 251 -5.03 -3.67 28.47
CA THR A 251 -6.44 -3.23 28.35
C THR A 251 -6.61 -1.81 28.92
N GLU A 252 -6.06 -1.53 30.10
CA GLU A 252 -6.22 -0.19 30.71
C GLU A 252 -5.45 0.89 29.94
N ARG A 253 -4.27 0.59 29.42
CA ARG A 253 -3.51 1.51 28.57
C ARG A 253 -4.21 1.74 27.23
N LEU A 254 -4.78 0.69 26.66
CA LEU A 254 -5.56 0.76 25.44
C LEU A 254 -6.81 1.64 25.61
N LYS A 255 -7.55 1.56 26.72
CA LYS A 255 -8.69 2.44 27.00
C LYS A 255 -8.29 3.92 26.98
N ARG A 256 -7.13 4.27 27.58
CA ARG A 256 -6.59 5.64 27.55
C ARG A 256 -6.29 6.05 26.11
N TRP A 257 -5.58 5.21 25.38
CA TRP A 257 -5.25 5.47 23.97
C TRP A 257 -6.48 5.65 23.07
N ILE A 258 -7.53 4.87 23.31
CA ILE A 258 -8.82 5.01 22.62
C ILE A 258 -9.46 6.38 22.90
N LEU A 259 -9.42 6.84 24.14
CA LEU A 259 -9.94 8.17 24.50
C LEU A 259 -9.11 9.30 23.89
N ASP A 260 -7.80 9.17 23.87
CA ASP A 260 -6.87 10.15 23.31
C ASP A 260 -6.92 10.19 21.76
N SER A 261 -7.49 9.15 21.15
CA SER A 261 -7.60 9.01 19.69
C SER A 261 -9.07 8.85 19.24
N PRO A 262 -9.91 9.87 19.43
CA PRO A 262 -11.37 9.74 19.25
C PRO A 262 -11.82 9.46 17.80
N ARG A 263 -10.96 9.73 16.81
CA ARG A 263 -11.27 9.50 15.40
C ARG A 263 -10.74 8.18 14.86
N SER A 264 -9.86 7.50 15.58
CA SER A 264 -9.31 6.20 15.17
C SER A 264 -10.30 5.07 15.48
N ARG A 265 -10.31 4.06 14.63
CA ARG A 265 -11.18 2.88 14.76
C ARG A 265 -10.39 1.61 15.10
N ALA A 266 -9.18 1.45 14.59
CA ALA A 266 -8.31 0.31 14.86
C ALA A 266 -7.12 0.71 15.75
N PHE A 267 -6.88 -0.09 16.77
CA PHE A 267 -5.84 0.11 17.78
C PHE A 267 -4.93 -1.10 17.79
N SER A 268 -3.68 -0.89 17.40
CA SER A 268 -2.69 -1.94 17.23
C SER A 268 -2.13 -2.42 18.56
N ILE A 269 -2.18 -3.71 18.81
CA ILE A 269 -1.47 -4.41 19.89
C ILE A 269 -0.53 -5.39 19.21
N THR A 270 0.50 -4.84 18.58
CA THR A 270 1.35 -5.59 17.67
C THR A 270 2.67 -5.96 18.30
N GLN A 271 3.07 -7.20 18.07
CA GLN A 271 4.36 -7.74 18.48
C GLN A 271 5.52 -6.96 17.84
N ASN A 272 6.71 -7.18 18.42
CA ASN A 272 7.94 -6.58 17.92
C ASN A 272 8.40 -7.23 16.61
N ASP A 273 9.33 -6.59 15.93
CA ASP A 273 9.97 -7.11 14.72
C ASP A 273 11.09 -8.09 15.10
N PHE A 274 10.69 -9.18 15.76
CA PHE A 274 11.60 -10.18 16.32
C PHE A 274 11.01 -11.59 16.22
N GLY A 275 11.88 -12.59 15.99
CA GLY A 275 11.44 -13.97 15.75
C GLY A 275 11.14 -14.79 16.99
N GLU A 276 11.59 -14.36 18.17
CA GLU A 276 11.39 -15.11 19.41
C GLU A 276 10.04 -14.78 20.06
N HIS A 277 9.48 -15.76 20.74
CA HIS A 277 8.18 -15.68 21.37
C HIS A 277 8.20 -16.36 22.73
N CYS A 278 7.14 -16.20 23.51
CA CYS A 278 7.06 -16.84 24.83
C CYS A 278 6.80 -18.34 24.71
N GLU A 279 7.70 -19.13 25.24
CA GLU A 279 7.64 -20.60 25.31
C GLU A 279 7.26 -21.12 26.71
N CYS A 280 6.59 -20.27 27.53
CA CYS A 280 6.14 -20.76 28.85
C CYS A 280 5.07 -21.86 28.70
N PRO A 281 4.83 -22.68 29.75
CA PRO A 281 3.92 -23.82 29.65
C PRO A 281 2.54 -23.49 29.10
N GLU A 282 1.97 -22.34 29.44
CA GLU A 282 0.62 -21.93 28.99
C GLU A 282 0.63 -21.46 27.54
N CYS A 283 1.64 -20.67 27.11
CA CYS A 283 1.79 -20.31 25.71
C CYS A 283 2.01 -21.55 24.83
N LYS A 284 2.85 -22.47 25.25
CA LYS A 284 3.04 -23.75 24.57
C LYS A 284 1.76 -24.58 24.51
N ARG A 285 1.05 -24.73 25.62
CA ARG A 285 -0.21 -25.48 25.65
C ARG A 285 -1.17 -24.96 24.58
N LEU A 286 -1.41 -23.63 24.53
CA LEU A 286 -2.29 -23.03 23.52
C LEU A 286 -1.76 -23.22 22.10
N ALA A 287 -0.47 -23.02 21.88
CA ALA A 287 0.13 -23.16 20.56
C ALA A 287 -0.04 -24.59 19.99
N TYR A 288 0.13 -25.63 20.82
CA TYR A 288 -0.06 -27.02 20.39
C TYR A 288 -1.53 -27.43 20.34
N GLU A 289 -2.37 -26.97 21.28
CA GLU A 289 -3.81 -27.25 21.28
C GLU A 289 -4.50 -26.73 20.01
N HIS A 290 -4.08 -25.55 19.54
CA HIS A 290 -4.55 -24.93 18.30
C HIS A 290 -3.59 -25.12 17.13
N GLY A 291 -2.71 -26.11 17.23
CA GLY A 291 -1.77 -26.52 16.23
C GLY A 291 -2.36 -27.42 15.14
N LYS A 292 -1.52 -27.85 14.21
CA LYS A 292 -1.89 -28.74 13.12
C LYS A 292 -0.81 -29.79 12.90
N ASP A 293 -1.22 -31.04 12.80
CA ASP A 293 -0.33 -32.18 12.51
C ASP A 293 0.86 -32.30 13.46
N GLY A 294 0.69 -31.89 14.74
CA GLY A 294 1.73 -31.87 15.76
C GLY A 294 2.61 -30.62 15.77
N GLU A 295 2.44 -29.72 14.82
CA GLU A 295 3.16 -28.45 14.76
C GLU A 295 2.39 -27.34 15.49
N PRO A 296 3.06 -26.51 16.31
CA PRO A 296 2.40 -25.46 17.07
C PRO A 296 2.00 -24.27 16.19
N ARG A 297 0.93 -23.58 16.58
CA ARG A 297 0.51 -22.30 16.01
C ARG A 297 0.73 -21.19 17.04
N TRP A 298 1.86 -20.51 16.96
CA TRP A 298 2.23 -19.47 17.93
C TRP A 298 1.38 -18.20 17.84
N SER A 299 0.50 -18.10 16.86
CA SER A 299 -0.58 -17.10 16.83
C SER A 299 -1.66 -17.35 17.89
N ALA A 300 -1.83 -18.57 18.38
CA ALA A 300 -2.88 -18.91 19.34
C ALA A 300 -2.77 -18.13 20.67
N PRO A 301 -1.60 -17.99 21.31
CA PRO A 301 -1.44 -17.10 22.46
C PRO A 301 -1.79 -15.64 22.17
N ILE A 302 -1.44 -15.13 20.99
CA ILE A 302 -1.78 -13.76 20.55
C ILE A 302 -3.30 -13.62 20.46
N VAL A 303 -3.96 -14.50 19.71
CA VAL A 303 -5.42 -14.49 19.52
C VAL A 303 -6.15 -14.65 20.87
N TYR A 304 -5.65 -15.49 21.78
CA TYR A 304 -6.18 -15.61 23.12
C TYR A 304 -6.18 -14.27 23.87
N ALA A 305 -5.05 -13.56 23.86
CA ALA A 305 -4.93 -12.25 24.49
C ALA A 305 -5.88 -11.22 23.84
N LEU A 306 -5.87 -11.15 22.50
CA LEU A 306 -6.72 -10.23 21.74
C LEU A 306 -8.21 -10.45 22.01
N ASN A 307 -8.66 -11.70 22.07
CA ASN A 307 -10.04 -12.02 22.37
C ASN A 307 -10.43 -11.54 23.79
N LYS A 308 -9.55 -11.71 24.78
CA LYS A 308 -9.80 -11.19 26.14
C LYS A 308 -9.85 -9.67 26.16
N ILE A 309 -8.87 -9.02 25.55
CA ILE A 309 -8.82 -7.55 25.45
C ILE A 309 -10.05 -7.03 24.68
N GLY A 310 -10.39 -7.65 23.54
CA GLY A 310 -11.57 -7.30 22.75
C GLY A 310 -12.87 -7.38 23.55
N LYS A 311 -13.07 -8.44 24.33
CA LYS A 311 -14.20 -8.57 25.26
C LYS A 311 -14.21 -7.47 26.31
N ASN A 312 -13.07 -7.20 26.95
CA ASN A 312 -12.96 -6.15 27.97
C ASN A 312 -13.29 -4.76 27.39
N ILE A 313 -12.86 -4.47 26.17
CA ILE A 313 -13.21 -3.20 25.48
C ILE A 313 -14.69 -3.14 25.19
N LYS A 314 -15.32 -4.22 24.70
CA LYS A 314 -16.78 -4.26 24.46
C LYS A 314 -17.59 -4.06 25.76
N GLU A 315 -17.18 -4.65 26.86
CA GLU A 315 -17.83 -4.45 28.16
C GLU A 315 -17.67 -3.00 28.65
N TRP A 316 -16.47 -2.42 28.51
CA TRP A 316 -16.26 -1.03 28.83
C TRP A 316 -17.12 -0.07 27.97
N GLN A 317 -17.25 -0.33 26.68
CA GLN A 317 -18.09 0.46 25.79
C GLN A 317 -19.57 0.53 26.23
N LYS A 318 -20.11 -0.50 26.91
CA LYS A 318 -21.48 -0.49 27.43
C LYS A 318 -21.68 0.52 28.55
N THR A 319 -20.64 0.88 29.27
CA THR A 319 -20.68 1.71 30.49
C THR A 319 -20.12 3.10 30.32
N ASP A 320 -19.39 3.39 29.25
CA ASP A 320 -18.73 4.68 29.02
C ASP A 320 -19.33 5.39 27.79
N GLU A 321 -20.08 6.46 28.02
CA GLU A 321 -20.78 7.22 26.97
C GLU A 321 -19.83 7.83 25.92
N ARG A 322 -18.55 8.05 26.26
CA ARG A 322 -17.53 8.60 25.32
C ARG A 322 -17.19 7.65 24.18
N VAL A 323 -17.44 6.35 24.35
CA VAL A 323 -17.06 5.29 23.40
C VAL A 323 -18.22 4.37 22.99
N LYS A 324 -19.39 4.51 23.61
CA LYS A 324 -20.56 3.62 23.46
C LYS A 324 -20.97 3.36 22.00
N ASN A 325 -20.90 4.40 21.16
CA ASN A 325 -21.33 4.32 19.76
C ASN A 325 -20.14 4.29 18.77
N ARG A 326 -18.92 4.10 19.27
CA ARG A 326 -17.75 4.01 18.42
C ARG A 326 -17.54 2.59 17.92
N GLU A 327 -17.21 2.43 16.65
CA GLU A 327 -16.64 1.19 16.16
C GLU A 327 -15.15 1.13 16.56
N ILE A 328 -14.79 0.15 17.38
CA ILE A 328 -13.43 0.00 17.91
C ILE A 328 -12.94 -1.41 17.63
N PHE A 329 -11.86 -1.51 16.88
CA PHE A 329 -11.15 -2.76 16.62
C PHE A 329 -9.87 -2.85 17.43
N VAL A 330 -9.65 -4.01 18.02
CA VAL A 330 -8.39 -4.42 18.63
C VAL A 330 -7.63 -5.21 17.58
N GLU A 331 -6.44 -4.77 17.20
CA GLU A 331 -5.70 -5.34 16.08
C GLU A 331 -4.35 -5.88 16.51
N SER A 332 -3.89 -6.97 15.87
CA SER A 332 -2.51 -7.41 15.93
C SER A 332 -2.04 -7.98 14.59
N PHE A 333 -0.72 -8.18 14.51
CA PHE A 333 -0.11 -8.82 13.35
C PHE A 333 -0.25 -10.35 13.37
N ALA A 334 -0.49 -10.92 12.20
CA ALA A 334 -0.09 -12.28 11.88
C ALA A 334 1.25 -12.18 11.13
N TYR A 335 2.37 -12.28 11.88
CA TYR A 335 3.70 -11.97 11.38
C TYR A 335 4.75 -12.85 12.05
N ILE A 336 5.83 -13.18 11.35
CA ILE A 336 6.95 -14.03 11.79
C ILE A 336 6.42 -15.30 12.50
N TYR A 337 6.60 -15.42 13.81
CA TYR A 337 6.18 -16.59 14.58
C TYR A 337 4.66 -16.75 14.68
N GLY A 338 3.92 -15.67 14.60
CA GLY A 338 2.44 -15.63 14.63
C GLY A 338 1.77 -15.68 13.25
N LYS A 339 2.52 -15.96 12.16
CA LYS A 339 2.03 -15.89 10.78
C LYS A 339 0.89 -16.86 10.47
N GLU A 340 0.92 -18.04 11.04
CA GLU A 340 -0.03 -19.11 10.77
C GLU A 340 -1.32 -18.99 11.60
N ALA A 341 -2.48 -19.18 11.00
CA ALA A 341 -3.76 -19.09 11.70
C ALA A 341 -3.93 -20.21 12.75
N PRO A 342 -4.47 -19.92 13.94
CA PRO A 342 -4.74 -20.97 14.95
C PRO A 342 -5.93 -21.82 14.49
N ILE A 343 -5.88 -23.12 14.76
CA ILE A 343 -6.93 -24.05 14.37
C ILE A 343 -8.01 -24.14 15.46
N GLY A 344 -9.28 -24.01 15.05
CA GLY A 344 -10.42 -24.14 15.97
C GLY A 344 -10.55 -23.03 17.00
N MET A 345 -9.90 -21.89 16.78
CA MET A 345 -10.05 -20.70 17.62
C MET A 345 -10.79 -19.61 16.84
N GLU A 346 -11.95 -19.19 17.33
CA GLU A 346 -12.70 -18.07 16.76
C GLU A 346 -12.23 -16.74 17.34
N LEU A 347 -12.21 -15.71 16.50
CA LEU A 347 -11.92 -14.34 16.91
C LEU A 347 -13.21 -13.60 17.29
N GLU A 348 -13.12 -12.72 18.29
CA GLU A 348 -14.16 -11.76 18.59
C GLU A 348 -14.43 -10.85 17.37
N ASP A 349 -15.66 -10.39 17.21
CA ASP A 349 -16.09 -9.58 16.06
C ASP A 349 -15.41 -8.21 15.97
N ASN A 350 -14.87 -7.72 17.09
CA ASN A 350 -14.08 -6.51 17.19
C ASN A 350 -12.56 -6.77 17.17
N VAL A 351 -12.13 -7.99 16.89
CA VAL A 351 -10.70 -8.32 16.68
C VAL A 351 -10.38 -8.31 15.19
N MET A 352 -9.34 -7.60 14.84
CA MET A 352 -8.79 -7.51 13.50
C MET A 352 -7.41 -8.16 13.45
N ILE A 353 -7.11 -8.88 12.39
CA ILE A 353 -5.77 -9.40 12.14
C ILE A 353 -5.22 -8.74 10.88
N ARG A 354 -3.99 -8.23 10.99
CA ARG A 354 -3.21 -7.74 9.87
C ARG A 354 -2.14 -8.76 9.51
N LEU A 355 -2.43 -9.55 8.48
CA LEU A 355 -1.51 -10.56 7.98
C LEU A 355 -0.45 -9.91 7.11
N CYS A 356 0.80 -9.93 7.60
CA CYS A 356 1.95 -9.47 6.84
C CYS A 356 2.46 -10.62 5.97
N THR A 357 2.33 -10.46 4.65
CA THR A 357 2.71 -11.50 3.70
C THR A 357 3.20 -10.90 2.40
N SER A 358 4.25 -11.49 1.85
CA SER A 358 4.66 -11.26 0.47
C SER A 358 4.06 -12.34 -0.43
N TYR A 359 4.09 -12.12 -1.73
CA TYR A 359 3.69 -13.09 -2.75
C TYR A 359 4.70 -13.07 -3.90
N CYS A 360 4.74 -14.16 -4.66
CA CYS A 360 5.60 -14.22 -5.83
C CYS A 360 5.06 -13.29 -6.92
N LEU A 361 5.83 -12.28 -7.29
CA LEU A 361 5.44 -11.29 -8.30
C LEU A 361 5.54 -11.82 -9.74
N ALA A 362 6.36 -12.87 -9.96
CA ALA A 362 6.62 -13.43 -11.29
C ALA A 362 5.56 -14.45 -11.75
N HIS A 363 4.72 -14.93 -10.84
CA HIS A 363 3.72 -15.96 -11.14
C HIS A 363 2.33 -15.52 -10.69
N ALA A 364 1.31 -16.03 -11.38
CA ALA A 364 -0.07 -15.80 -10.98
C ALA A 364 -0.37 -16.39 -9.59
N SER A 365 -1.37 -15.85 -8.93
CA SER A 365 -1.76 -16.32 -7.59
C SER A 365 -2.14 -17.80 -7.58
N ASP A 366 -2.76 -18.30 -8.64
CA ASP A 366 -3.27 -19.64 -8.80
C ASP A 366 -2.31 -20.59 -9.53
N ASP A 367 -1.08 -20.16 -9.81
CA ASP A 367 -0.07 -21.04 -10.39
C ASP A 367 0.32 -22.16 -9.40
N GLU A 368 -0.11 -23.38 -9.72
CA GLU A 368 0.15 -24.56 -8.90
C GLU A 368 1.62 -25.00 -8.90
N ASN A 369 2.44 -24.52 -9.83
CA ASN A 369 3.88 -24.77 -9.85
C ASN A 369 4.65 -23.82 -8.93
N CYS A 370 4.06 -22.69 -8.55
CA CYS A 370 4.66 -21.76 -7.61
C CYS A 370 4.37 -22.17 -6.16
N ALA A 371 5.29 -22.87 -5.52
CA ALA A 371 5.14 -23.32 -4.13
C ALA A 371 4.94 -22.13 -3.17
N PHE A 372 5.57 -20.99 -3.45
CA PHE A 372 5.44 -19.78 -2.64
C PHE A 372 4.01 -19.23 -2.68
N ASN A 373 3.39 -19.09 -3.86
CA ASN A 373 2.01 -18.62 -3.99
C ASN A 373 0.99 -19.62 -3.43
N ARG A 374 1.25 -20.94 -3.55
CA ARG A 374 0.41 -21.96 -2.89
C ARG A 374 0.39 -21.75 -1.37
N GLU A 375 1.56 -21.50 -0.77
CA GLU A 375 1.67 -21.26 0.66
C GLU A 375 0.98 -19.96 1.09
N VAL A 376 1.13 -18.88 0.33
CA VAL A 376 0.42 -17.62 0.57
C VAL A 376 -1.10 -17.83 0.52
N ARG A 377 -1.59 -18.55 -0.48
CA ARG A 377 -3.03 -18.89 -0.58
C ARG A 377 -3.50 -19.71 0.62
N ARG A 378 -2.71 -20.69 1.03
CA ARG A 378 -3.04 -21.50 2.21
C ARG A 378 -3.21 -20.63 3.45
N ILE A 379 -2.19 -19.81 3.77
CA ILE A 379 -2.18 -18.96 4.96
C ILE A 379 -3.31 -17.93 4.93
N CYS A 380 -3.48 -17.20 3.82
CA CYS A 380 -4.56 -16.23 3.67
C CYS A 380 -5.93 -16.89 3.78
N GLY A 381 -6.10 -18.08 3.18
CA GLY A 381 -7.35 -18.84 3.25
C GLY A 381 -7.63 -19.41 4.64
N GLU A 382 -6.62 -19.79 5.43
CA GLU A 382 -6.81 -20.19 6.82
C GLU A 382 -7.25 -19.00 7.68
N TRP A 383 -6.58 -17.85 7.58
CA TRP A 383 -6.96 -16.65 8.32
C TRP A 383 -8.35 -16.10 7.94
N SER A 384 -8.72 -16.15 6.67
CA SER A 384 -10.04 -15.66 6.23
C SER A 384 -11.21 -16.47 6.82
N LYS A 385 -10.98 -17.70 7.24
CA LYS A 385 -11.99 -18.56 7.89
C LYS A 385 -12.22 -18.20 9.36
N VAL A 386 -11.22 -17.69 10.05
CA VAL A 386 -11.25 -17.43 11.50
C VAL A 386 -11.37 -15.95 11.84
N CYS A 387 -10.98 -15.05 10.93
CA CYS A 387 -10.98 -13.61 11.12
C CYS A 387 -11.92 -12.90 10.14
N LYS A 388 -13.00 -12.31 10.65
CA LYS A 388 -13.98 -11.55 9.83
C LYS A 388 -13.46 -10.21 9.34
N LYS A 389 -12.45 -9.67 10.00
CA LYS A 389 -11.81 -8.39 9.68
C LYS A 389 -10.33 -8.62 9.34
N LEU A 390 -10.10 -9.48 8.34
CA LEU A 390 -8.76 -9.73 7.84
C LEU A 390 -8.26 -8.54 7.03
N TYR A 391 -7.13 -8.01 7.43
CA TYR A 391 -6.40 -6.95 6.73
C TYR A 391 -5.09 -7.52 6.22
N LEU A 392 -4.72 -7.27 4.98
CA LEU A 392 -3.46 -7.75 4.42
C LEU A 392 -2.45 -6.61 4.33
N TRP A 393 -1.24 -6.87 4.80
CA TRP A 393 -0.05 -6.07 4.55
C TRP A 393 0.83 -6.81 3.57
N THR A 394 0.95 -6.26 2.37
CA THR A 394 1.69 -6.88 1.28
C THR A 394 2.89 -6.04 0.87
N TYR A 395 3.87 -6.70 0.26
CA TYR A 395 5.13 -6.11 -0.18
C TYR A 395 5.25 -6.26 -1.71
N PRO A 396 4.60 -5.40 -2.50
CA PRO A 396 4.59 -5.50 -3.96
C PRO A 396 5.84 -4.91 -4.61
N ASN A 397 6.96 -4.88 -3.91
CA ASN A 397 8.24 -4.38 -4.36
C ASN A 397 9.39 -5.15 -3.70
N ASN A 398 10.61 -4.97 -4.19
CA ASN A 398 11.80 -5.52 -3.56
C ASN A 398 12.31 -4.56 -2.49
N HIS A 399 12.00 -4.84 -1.22
CA HIS A 399 12.37 -3.99 -0.09
C HIS A 399 13.85 -4.00 0.25
N ASN A 400 14.62 -4.99 -0.24
CA ASN A 400 16.07 -4.99 -0.12
C ASN A 400 16.76 -4.21 -1.26
N TRP A 401 16.03 -4.00 -2.39
CA TRP A 401 16.58 -3.42 -3.60
C TRP A 401 15.53 -2.59 -4.35
N TYR A 402 15.06 -1.50 -3.77
CA TYR A 402 14.01 -0.64 -4.36
C TYR A 402 14.31 -0.17 -5.80
N GLY A 403 15.59 -0.01 -6.15
CA GLY A 403 16.02 0.32 -7.50
C GLY A 403 16.02 -0.86 -8.48
N SER A 404 15.72 -2.09 -8.03
CA SER A 404 15.66 -3.24 -8.93
C SER A 404 14.31 -3.36 -9.63
N TYR A 405 14.32 -4.02 -10.79
CA TYR A 405 13.09 -4.39 -11.46
C TYR A 405 12.31 -5.41 -10.65
N THR A 406 10.99 -5.27 -10.63
CA THR A 406 10.06 -6.24 -10.07
C THR A 406 8.97 -6.53 -11.09
N PRO A 407 8.64 -7.80 -11.38
CA PRO A 407 7.67 -8.18 -12.42
C PRO A 407 6.21 -8.05 -11.92
N LEU A 408 5.89 -6.91 -11.29
CA LEU A 408 4.62 -6.69 -10.61
C LEU A 408 3.43 -6.64 -11.58
N LEU A 409 3.58 -5.94 -12.72
CA LEU A 409 2.44 -5.51 -13.55
C LEU A 409 1.68 -6.68 -14.16
N LYS A 410 2.37 -7.76 -14.51
CA LYS A 410 1.75 -8.90 -15.20
C LYS A 410 0.79 -9.70 -14.30
N HIS A 411 1.15 -9.91 -13.04
CA HIS A 411 0.43 -10.83 -12.15
C HIS A 411 -0.26 -10.16 -10.96
N ALA A 412 -0.06 -8.86 -10.74
CA ALA A 412 -0.69 -8.13 -9.63
C ALA A 412 -2.22 -8.32 -9.60
N GLN A 413 -2.87 -8.33 -10.77
CA GLN A 413 -4.31 -8.53 -10.88
C GLN A 413 -4.77 -9.87 -10.30
N SER A 414 -4.06 -10.96 -10.57
CA SER A 414 -4.45 -12.30 -10.08
C SER A 414 -4.38 -12.38 -8.55
N HIS A 415 -3.37 -11.74 -7.95
CA HIS A 415 -3.22 -11.68 -6.50
C HIS A 415 -4.32 -10.84 -5.85
N ILE A 416 -4.58 -9.66 -6.39
CA ILE A 416 -5.61 -8.77 -5.83
C ILE A 416 -7.01 -9.36 -6.01
N LYS A 417 -7.30 -10.04 -7.13
CA LYS A 417 -8.55 -10.82 -7.32
C LYS A 417 -8.70 -11.92 -6.27
N TYR A 418 -7.63 -12.65 -6.00
CA TYR A 418 -7.64 -13.67 -4.96
C TYR A 418 -7.95 -13.07 -3.58
N PHE A 419 -7.30 -11.98 -3.20
CA PHE A 419 -7.54 -11.30 -1.92
C PHE A 419 -8.97 -10.74 -1.83
N ALA A 420 -9.48 -10.14 -2.88
CA ALA A 420 -10.86 -9.68 -2.96
C ALA A 420 -11.87 -10.84 -2.79
N GLY A 421 -11.58 -12.00 -3.38
CA GLY A 421 -12.37 -13.22 -3.25
C GLY A 421 -12.40 -13.82 -1.84
N LEU A 422 -11.42 -13.48 -0.99
CA LEU A 422 -11.40 -13.85 0.44
C LEU A 422 -12.21 -12.89 1.33
N ASN A 423 -12.85 -11.86 0.77
CA ASN A 423 -13.54 -10.80 1.51
C ASN A 423 -12.63 -10.10 2.54
N VAL A 424 -11.40 -9.85 2.20
CA VAL A 424 -10.50 -9.10 3.08
C VAL A 424 -11.04 -7.69 3.33
N TYR A 425 -10.94 -7.25 4.58
CA TYR A 425 -11.43 -5.93 4.99
C TYR A 425 -10.59 -4.80 4.41
N GLY A 426 -9.28 -5.01 4.31
CA GLY A 426 -8.37 -4.02 3.76
C GLY A 426 -7.09 -4.61 3.16
N LEU A 427 -6.47 -3.81 2.32
CA LEU A 427 -5.20 -4.12 1.66
C LEU A 427 -4.26 -2.92 1.73
N PHE A 428 -3.16 -3.11 2.44
CA PHE A 428 -2.03 -2.20 2.48
C PHE A 428 -0.92 -2.76 1.57
N ASN A 429 -0.64 -2.03 0.51
CA ASN A 429 0.47 -2.33 -0.39
C ASN A 429 1.66 -1.46 0.02
N GLU A 430 2.61 -2.00 0.77
CA GLU A 430 3.86 -1.32 1.09
C GLU A 430 4.75 -1.29 -0.16
N PHE A 431 4.53 -0.27 -0.98
CA PHE A 431 5.14 -0.19 -2.30
C PHE A 431 6.49 0.52 -2.26
N SER A 432 6.57 1.70 -1.63
CA SER A 432 7.82 2.46 -1.56
C SER A 432 7.86 3.28 -0.28
N ASP A 433 8.56 2.76 0.72
CA ASP A 433 8.61 3.38 2.04
C ASP A 433 9.57 4.57 2.11
N PHE A 434 10.64 4.53 1.34
CA PHE A 434 11.76 5.44 1.47
C PHE A 434 11.90 6.40 0.29
N GLY A 435 12.45 7.56 0.61
CA GLY A 435 12.77 8.57 -0.37
C GLY A 435 11.55 9.08 -1.12
N LYS A 436 11.77 9.68 -2.26
CA LYS A 436 10.71 10.07 -3.18
C LYS A 436 10.42 8.90 -4.13
N ARG A 437 10.24 9.13 -5.38
CA ARG A 437 9.86 8.16 -6.40
C ARG A 437 11.03 7.25 -6.78
N VAL A 438 11.13 6.09 -6.15
CA VAL A 438 12.24 5.15 -6.34
C VAL A 438 11.77 3.87 -7.04
N GLY A 439 12.55 3.41 -8.00
CA GLY A 439 12.37 2.14 -8.71
C GLY A 439 11.78 2.27 -10.11
N PRO A 440 12.04 1.25 -10.95
CA PRO A 440 11.56 1.23 -12.33
C PRO A 440 10.05 1.27 -12.43
N LEU A 441 9.54 2.07 -13.37
CA LEU A 441 8.11 2.26 -13.63
C LEU A 441 7.30 2.65 -12.38
N TYR A 442 7.89 3.40 -11.46
CA TYR A 442 7.27 3.79 -10.20
C TYR A 442 5.84 4.33 -10.38
N ALA A 443 5.65 5.30 -11.29
CA ALA A 443 4.35 5.93 -11.51
C ALA A 443 3.30 4.94 -12.05
N VAL A 444 3.70 4.05 -12.96
CA VAL A 444 2.82 3.01 -13.52
C VAL A 444 2.44 2.00 -12.44
N LYS A 445 3.40 1.51 -11.69
CA LYS A 445 3.17 0.48 -10.66
C LYS A 445 2.27 0.98 -9.53
N GLN A 446 2.51 2.19 -8.99
CA GLN A 446 1.63 2.74 -7.94
C GLN A 446 0.21 2.98 -8.45
N TYR A 447 0.06 3.50 -9.68
CA TYR A 447 -1.24 3.70 -10.30
C TYR A 447 -1.99 2.38 -10.46
N MET A 448 -1.32 1.35 -11.00
CA MET A 448 -1.94 0.04 -11.20
C MET A 448 -2.33 -0.65 -9.91
N LEU A 449 -1.49 -0.58 -8.86
CA LEU A 449 -1.85 -1.09 -7.53
C LEU A 449 -3.12 -0.42 -6.98
N ALA A 450 -3.23 0.89 -7.11
CA ALA A 450 -4.41 1.63 -6.68
C ALA A 450 -5.65 1.25 -7.51
N ARG A 451 -5.53 1.17 -8.83
CA ARG A 451 -6.63 0.79 -9.73
C ARG A 451 -7.12 -0.62 -9.50
N LEU A 452 -6.21 -1.58 -9.37
CA LEU A 452 -6.55 -2.98 -9.11
C LEU A 452 -7.15 -3.18 -7.73
N THR A 453 -6.69 -2.45 -6.73
CA THR A 453 -7.26 -2.50 -5.37
C THR A 453 -8.66 -1.87 -5.33
N TRP A 454 -8.94 -0.87 -6.18
CA TRP A 454 -10.27 -0.31 -6.39
C TRP A 454 -11.17 -1.27 -7.16
N ASN A 455 -10.74 -1.70 -8.33
CA ASN A 455 -11.49 -2.63 -9.19
C ASN A 455 -10.53 -3.65 -9.82
N PRO A 456 -10.49 -4.88 -9.30
CA PRO A 456 -9.61 -5.91 -9.84
C PRO A 456 -10.05 -6.48 -11.19
N ASP A 457 -11.25 -6.12 -11.69
CA ASP A 457 -11.81 -6.66 -12.95
C ASP A 457 -11.57 -5.77 -14.18
N ILE A 458 -10.72 -4.74 -14.05
CA ILE A 458 -10.30 -3.91 -15.18
C ILE A 458 -9.46 -4.71 -16.18
N ASP A 459 -9.36 -4.20 -17.41
CA ASP A 459 -8.36 -4.67 -18.37
C ASP A 459 -6.97 -4.16 -17.95
N CYS A 460 -6.29 -4.95 -17.13
CA CYS A 460 -5.02 -4.58 -16.51
C CYS A 460 -3.95 -4.29 -17.56
N GLU A 461 -3.86 -5.13 -18.60
CA GLU A 461 -2.85 -5.00 -19.64
C GLU A 461 -3.06 -3.74 -20.47
N ALA A 462 -4.29 -3.45 -20.86
CA ALA A 462 -4.61 -2.22 -21.59
C ALA A 462 -4.33 -0.98 -20.72
N GLU A 463 -4.71 -0.98 -19.42
CA GLU A 463 -4.49 0.18 -18.56
C GLU A 463 -3.01 0.48 -18.29
N TRP A 464 -2.18 -0.53 -18.01
CA TRP A 464 -0.77 -0.24 -17.76
C TRP A 464 0.01 0.13 -19.02
N LYS A 465 -0.34 -0.45 -20.19
CA LYS A 465 0.21 -0.02 -21.48
C LYS A 465 -0.16 1.43 -21.79
N GLU A 466 -1.43 1.81 -21.60
CA GLU A 466 -1.89 3.19 -21.73
C GLU A 466 -1.08 4.16 -20.83
N ALA A 467 -0.77 3.73 -19.60
CA ALA A 467 0.04 4.53 -18.68
C ALA A 467 1.47 4.72 -19.19
N VAL A 468 2.11 3.65 -19.69
CA VAL A 468 3.47 3.73 -20.27
C VAL A 468 3.47 4.61 -21.52
N GLU A 469 2.51 4.42 -22.42
CA GLU A 469 2.38 5.23 -23.66
C GLU A 469 2.21 6.71 -23.34
N TYR A 470 1.41 7.06 -22.35
CA TYR A 470 1.21 8.45 -21.94
C TYR A 470 2.46 9.07 -21.29
N LEU A 471 3.10 8.33 -20.38
CA LEU A 471 4.24 8.85 -19.62
C LEU A 471 5.52 8.95 -20.46
N TYR A 472 5.75 7.98 -21.35
CA TYR A 472 7.00 7.85 -22.11
C TYR A 472 6.86 8.24 -23.59
N GLU A 473 5.66 8.47 -24.10
CA GLU A 473 5.37 8.94 -25.47
C GLU A 473 6.17 8.20 -26.56
N ASP A 474 7.01 8.89 -27.34
CA ASP A 474 7.82 8.29 -28.40
C ASP A 474 8.83 7.21 -27.91
N ALA A 475 9.14 7.18 -26.63
CA ALA A 475 10.01 6.17 -26.02
C ALA A 475 9.25 4.92 -25.54
N ALA A 476 7.92 4.99 -25.43
CA ALA A 476 7.10 3.93 -24.85
C ALA A 476 7.31 2.53 -25.47
N PRO A 477 7.43 2.35 -26.80
CA PRO A 477 7.63 1.01 -27.38
C PRO A 477 8.88 0.30 -26.84
N TYR A 478 9.93 1.04 -26.56
CA TYR A 478 11.18 0.49 -26.02
C TYR A 478 11.05 0.11 -24.54
N ILE A 479 10.35 0.94 -23.76
CA ILE A 479 10.06 0.66 -22.35
C ILE A 479 9.17 -0.59 -22.22
N LEU A 480 8.14 -0.72 -23.05
CA LEU A 480 7.27 -1.89 -23.10
C LEU A 480 8.04 -3.17 -23.46
N GLU A 481 8.99 -3.09 -24.39
CA GLU A 481 9.83 -4.24 -24.77
C GLU A 481 10.79 -4.63 -23.64
N VAL A 482 11.37 -3.67 -22.90
CA VAL A 482 12.18 -3.97 -21.69
C VAL A 482 11.33 -4.75 -20.68
N GLU A 483 10.14 -4.26 -20.34
CA GLU A 483 9.25 -4.94 -19.39
C GLU A 483 8.87 -6.34 -19.87
N LYS A 484 8.54 -6.48 -21.14
CA LYS A 484 8.22 -7.80 -21.73
C LYS A 484 9.38 -8.80 -21.57
N ARG A 485 10.61 -8.40 -21.93
CA ARG A 485 11.82 -9.24 -21.78
C ARG A 485 12.06 -9.61 -20.32
N TYR A 486 11.84 -8.66 -19.43
CA TYR A 486 11.99 -8.90 -18.01
C TYR A 486 10.98 -9.93 -17.49
N PHE A 487 9.70 -9.82 -17.89
CA PHE A 487 8.68 -10.82 -17.53
C PHE A 487 9.02 -12.20 -18.07
N GLU A 488 9.43 -12.31 -19.32
CA GLU A 488 9.84 -13.57 -19.95
C GLU A 488 10.98 -14.25 -19.16
N ASN A 489 11.95 -13.49 -18.67
CA ASN A 489 13.02 -14.03 -17.83
C ASN A 489 12.50 -14.50 -16.47
N CYS A 490 11.62 -13.73 -15.82
CA CYS A 490 11.15 -14.02 -14.46
C CYS A 490 10.20 -15.23 -14.42
N GLU A 491 9.35 -15.43 -15.43
CA GLU A 491 8.39 -16.53 -15.49
C GLU A 491 9.03 -17.92 -15.46
N ASN A 492 10.25 -18.03 -15.93
CA ASN A 492 10.99 -19.29 -15.96
C ASN A 492 11.68 -19.63 -14.61
N ILE A 493 11.61 -18.74 -13.62
CA ILE A 493 12.26 -18.91 -12.32
C ILE A 493 11.25 -19.46 -11.32
N PRO A 494 11.33 -20.73 -10.93
CA PRO A 494 10.41 -21.28 -9.96
C PRO A 494 10.55 -20.59 -8.59
N ASN A 495 9.41 -20.32 -7.96
CA ASN A 495 9.35 -19.75 -6.60
C ASN A 495 10.11 -18.41 -6.46
N PHE A 496 9.93 -17.53 -7.42
CA PHE A 496 10.50 -16.19 -7.38
C PHE A 496 10.15 -15.47 -6.05
N HIS A 497 11.15 -15.15 -5.27
CA HIS A 497 11.01 -14.43 -4.02
C HIS A 497 11.69 -13.06 -4.10
N HIS A 498 10.92 -11.99 -4.17
CA HIS A 498 11.40 -10.63 -4.40
C HIS A 498 12.07 -9.97 -3.19
N LEU A 499 11.96 -10.53 -1.99
CA LEU A 499 12.67 -10.05 -0.80
C LEU A 499 14.19 -10.37 -0.84
N GLY A 500 14.67 -10.76 -1.99
CA GLY A 500 16.02 -10.61 -2.45
C GLY A 500 17.08 -11.44 -1.76
N SER A 501 17.34 -12.65 -2.27
CA SER A 501 18.71 -13.13 -2.26
C SER A 501 19.41 -12.63 -3.55
N GLN A 502 20.68 -12.26 -3.48
CA GLN A 502 21.46 -11.90 -4.67
C GLN A 502 21.54 -13.01 -5.72
N SER A 503 21.41 -14.28 -5.32
CA SER A 503 21.39 -15.42 -6.23
C SER A 503 20.14 -15.38 -7.12
N ILE A 504 18.99 -15.01 -6.57
CA ILE A 504 17.75 -14.87 -7.34
C ILE A 504 17.87 -13.70 -8.32
N MET A 505 18.45 -12.58 -7.94
CA MET A 505 18.67 -11.44 -8.85
C MET A 505 19.50 -11.81 -10.06
N LYS A 506 20.54 -12.64 -9.91
CA LYS A 506 21.36 -13.10 -11.05
C LYS A 506 20.57 -13.94 -12.04
N ASP A 507 19.62 -14.74 -11.56
CA ASP A 507 18.92 -15.68 -12.41
C ASP A 507 17.98 -14.97 -13.41
N TYR A 508 17.43 -13.80 -13.08
CA TYR A 508 16.57 -13.06 -14.01
C TYR A 508 17.18 -11.79 -14.60
N TYR A 509 18.38 -11.43 -14.17
CA TYR A 509 19.22 -10.43 -14.83
C TYR A 509 20.37 -11.11 -15.59
N THR A 510 20.00 -11.95 -16.57
CA THR A 510 21.00 -12.59 -17.41
C THR A 510 21.80 -11.54 -18.18
N ASP A 511 23.06 -11.84 -18.54
CA ASP A 511 23.89 -10.92 -19.35
C ASP A 511 23.19 -10.59 -20.67
N GLU A 512 22.50 -11.55 -21.29
CA GLU A 512 21.70 -11.33 -22.49
C GLU A 512 20.59 -10.31 -22.26
N PHE A 513 19.83 -10.43 -21.17
CA PHE A 513 18.79 -9.45 -20.81
C PHE A 513 19.40 -8.07 -20.60
N LEU A 514 20.47 -7.97 -19.81
CA LEU A 514 21.14 -6.70 -19.50
C LEU A 514 21.61 -5.99 -20.77
N ASP A 515 22.14 -6.73 -21.73
CA ASP A 515 22.62 -6.17 -23.01
C ASP A 515 21.44 -5.72 -23.89
N ILE A 516 20.38 -6.51 -24.00
CA ILE A 516 19.16 -6.15 -24.75
C ILE A 516 18.50 -4.91 -24.10
N ALA A 517 18.32 -4.91 -22.80
CA ALA A 517 17.71 -3.78 -22.08
C ALA A 517 18.55 -2.50 -22.22
N THR A 518 19.88 -2.60 -22.16
CA THR A 518 20.81 -1.49 -22.44
C THR A 518 20.53 -0.88 -23.82
N GLN A 519 20.53 -1.70 -24.88
CA GLN A 519 20.26 -1.26 -26.23
C GLN A 519 18.87 -0.62 -26.38
N LEU A 520 17.86 -1.19 -25.74
CA LEU A 520 16.49 -0.65 -25.74
C LEU A 520 16.41 0.72 -25.07
N TYR A 521 17.08 0.93 -23.93
CA TYR A 521 17.12 2.24 -23.27
C TYR A 521 17.90 3.28 -24.10
N GLU A 522 18.97 2.90 -24.76
CA GLU A 522 19.68 3.79 -25.70
C GLU A 522 18.78 4.19 -26.87
N GLN A 523 18.00 3.26 -27.44
CA GLN A 523 17.01 3.59 -28.45
C GLN A 523 15.89 4.47 -27.89
N ALA A 524 15.39 4.20 -26.68
CA ALA A 524 14.40 5.03 -26.02
C ALA A 524 14.90 6.49 -25.85
N LEU A 525 16.14 6.68 -25.40
CA LEU A 525 16.78 8.00 -25.29
C LEU A 525 16.91 8.72 -26.63
N LYS A 526 17.29 8.00 -27.70
CA LYS A 526 17.40 8.53 -29.06
C LYS A 526 16.05 9.00 -29.62
N HIS A 527 14.97 8.30 -29.31
CA HIS A 527 13.63 8.63 -29.81
C HIS A 527 12.86 9.60 -28.90
N ALA A 528 13.28 9.79 -27.65
CA ALA A 528 12.68 10.74 -26.72
C ALA A 528 12.90 12.18 -27.18
N LYS A 529 11.88 12.78 -27.83
CA LYS A 529 11.98 14.13 -28.40
C LYS A 529 11.92 15.23 -27.35
N LYS A 530 11.06 15.06 -26.33
CA LYS A 530 10.85 16.06 -25.28
C LYS A 530 11.85 15.88 -24.13
N ALA A 531 12.36 16.98 -23.58
CA ALA A 531 13.29 16.94 -22.44
C ALA A 531 12.73 16.17 -21.24
N ARG A 532 11.43 16.35 -20.95
CA ARG A 532 10.71 15.61 -19.89
C ARG A 532 10.80 14.09 -20.11
N ILE A 533 10.51 13.62 -21.32
CA ILE A 533 10.55 12.19 -21.64
C ILE A 533 11.99 11.66 -21.55
N ARG A 534 12.95 12.41 -22.04
CA ARG A 534 14.36 12.03 -21.94
C ARG A 534 14.82 11.89 -20.50
N LEU A 535 14.35 12.80 -19.61
CA LEU A 535 14.64 12.69 -18.17
C LEU A 535 14.02 11.44 -17.56
N LEU A 536 12.77 11.11 -17.88
CA LEU A 536 12.12 9.89 -17.40
C LEU A 536 12.87 8.64 -17.87
N VAL A 537 13.23 8.57 -19.15
CA VAL A 537 13.98 7.42 -19.70
C VAL A 537 15.37 7.32 -19.06
N ARG A 538 16.05 8.45 -18.79
CA ARG A 538 17.33 8.44 -18.04
C ARG A 538 17.16 7.85 -16.64
N LYS A 539 16.06 8.16 -15.94
CA LYS A 539 15.75 7.59 -14.62
C LYS A 539 15.55 6.07 -14.68
N GLU A 540 14.80 5.60 -15.68
CA GLU A 540 14.62 4.16 -15.90
C GLU A 540 15.93 3.45 -16.23
N TYR A 541 16.73 4.02 -17.12
CA TYR A 541 18.02 3.47 -17.52
C TYR A 541 19.02 3.49 -16.36
N PHE A 542 18.96 4.48 -15.48
CA PHE A 542 19.75 4.53 -14.27
C PHE A 542 19.55 3.27 -13.41
N TYR A 543 18.31 2.83 -13.20
CA TYR A 543 18.02 1.63 -12.41
C TYR A 543 18.62 0.36 -13.04
N LEU A 544 18.63 0.25 -14.36
CA LEU A 544 19.31 -0.86 -15.04
C LEU A 544 20.82 -0.82 -14.79
N LYS A 545 21.46 0.33 -14.98
CA LYS A 545 22.90 0.52 -14.72
C LYS A 545 23.25 0.23 -13.26
N TRP A 546 22.43 0.73 -12.34
CA TRP A 546 22.55 0.48 -10.92
C TRP A 546 22.47 -1.01 -10.59
N THR A 547 21.50 -1.72 -11.14
CA THR A 547 21.37 -3.17 -10.99
C THR A 547 22.56 -3.92 -11.58
N LYS A 548 23.00 -3.53 -12.77
CA LYS A 548 24.19 -4.12 -13.43
C LYS A 548 25.44 -3.97 -12.57
N MET A 549 25.66 -2.81 -11.98
CA MET A 549 26.79 -2.57 -11.08
C MET A 549 26.77 -3.54 -9.88
N PHE A 550 25.60 -3.79 -9.28
CA PHE A 550 25.47 -4.71 -8.15
C PHE A 550 25.70 -6.17 -8.53
N LEU A 551 25.33 -6.58 -9.73
CA LEU A 551 25.50 -7.96 -10.20
C LEU A 551 26.97 -8.26 -10.57
N HIS A 552 27.67 -7.29 -11.14
CA HIS A 552 29.06 -7.41 -11.59
C HIS A 552 30.09 -6.88 -10.56
N ARG A 553 29.87 -7.11 -9.32
CA ARG A 553 30.59 -6.66 -8.13
C ARG A 553 32.06 -6.33 -8.33
N GLY A 554 32.46 -5.15 -7.91
CA GLY A 554 33.84 -4.79 -7.63
C GLY A 554 34.74 -4.57 -8.85
N THR A 555 34.18 -4.52 -10.06
CA THR A 555 34.95 -4.50 -11.27
C THR A 555 35.30 -3.11 -11.75
N ASN A 556 34.55 -2.06 -11.42
CA ASN A 556 34.84 -0.73 -11.91
C ASN A 556 34.36 0.40 -10.98
N TYR A 557 35.32 0.96 -10.25
CA TYR A 557 35.02 2.04 -9.30
C TYR A 557 34.72 3.38 -9.97
N ALA A 558 35.27 3.60 -11.16
CA ALA A 558 34.98 4.81 -11.93
C ALA A 558 33.50 4.82 -12.38
N GLU A 559 32.98 3.68 -12.82
CA GLU A 559 31.54 3.55 -13.14
C GLU A 559 30.66 3.80 -11.94
N MET A 560 31.09 3.45 -10.72
CA MET A 560 30.33 3.73 -9.51
C MET A 560 30.30 5.23 -9.20
N ASP A 561 31.42 5.93 -9.34
CA ASP A 561 31.47 7.38 -9.13
C ASP A 561 30.56 8.08 -10.14
N GLU A 562 30.62 7.69 -11.42
CA GLU A 562 29.73 8.19 -12.48
C GLU A 562 28.25 7.94 -12.17
N LEU A 563 27.90 6.74 -11.66
CA LEU A 563 26.53 6.42 -11.26
C LEU A 563 26.05 7.24 -10.05
N LEU A 564 26.93 7.50 -9.10
CA LEU A 564 26.58 8.35 -7.96
C LEU A 564 26.39 9.82 -8.38
N GLU A 565 27.19 10.32 -9.31
CA GLU A 565 27.00 11.64 -9.91
C GLU A 565 25.69 11.70 -10.71
N GLU A 566 25.40 10.68 -11.52
CA GLU A 566 24.14 10.61 -12.26
C GLU A 566 22.92 10.50 -11.33
N MET A 567 23.04 9.81 -10.20
CA MET A 567 21.98 9.75 -9.18
C MET A 567 21.68 11.14 -8.60
N ASP A 568 22.72 11.96 -8.36
CA ASP A 568 22.56 13.34 -7.93
C ASP A 568 21.89 14.20 -9.01
N GLU A 569 22.36 14.11 -10.26
CA GLU A 569 21.78 14.84 -11.39
C GLU A 569 20.29 14.49 -11.62
N LEU A 570 19.93 13.23 -11.44
CA LEU A 570 18.57 12.75 -11.65
C LEU A 570 17.65 12.97 -10.43
N GLU A 571 18.19 13.53 -9.35
CA GLU A 571 17.43 13.80 -8.11
C GLU A 571 16.73 12.55 -7.54
N LEU A 572 17.37 11.38 -7.67
CA LEU A 572 16.79 10.12 -7.23
C LEU A 572 16.82 9.93 -5.72
N HIS A 573 17.55 10.78 -5.02
CA HIS A 573 17.65 10.85 -3.56
C HIS A 573 17.37 12.26 -3.02
N GLU A 574 16.55 13.03 -3.71
CA GLU A 574 16.18 14.42 -3.36
C GLU A 574 15.84 14.59 -1.87
N GLY A 575 16.52 15.56 -1.23
CA GLY A 575 16.33 15.90 0.18
C GLY A 575 17.05 15.01 1.18
N LEU A 576 17.81 13.99 0.73
CA LEU A 576 18.63 13.14 1.59
C LEU A 576 20.10 13.21 1.17
N PRO A 577 21.05 13.31 2.10
CA PRO A 577 22.46 13.06 1.81
C PRO A 577 22.64 11.65 1.22
N LYS A 578 23.58 11.48 0.29
CA LYS A 578 23.88 10.16 -0.33
C LYS A 578 24.04 9.05 0.71
N ALA A 579 24.71 9.38 1.82
CA ALA A 579 24.92 8.47 2.93
C ALA A 579 23.62 8.06 3.63
N ASP A 580 22.71 8.98 3.85
CA ASP A 580 21.48 8.71 4.59
C ASP A 580 20.47 7.93 3.75
N LEU A 581 20.46 8.11 2.43
CA LEU A 581 19.63 7.32 1.53
C LEU A 581 19.91 5.83 1.67
N PHE A 582 21.15 5.44 1.64
CA PHE A 582 21.56 4.05 1.77
C PHE A 582 21.33 3.51 3.19
N LYS A 583 21.56 4.33 4.22
CA LYS A 583 21.27 3.97 5.61
C LYS A 583 19.80 3.65 5.83
N GLN A 584 18.92 4.46 5.25
CA GLN A 584 17.49 4.25 5.37
C GLN A 584 16.99 3.08 4.53
N HIS A 585 17.53 2.89 3.33
CA HIS A 585 17.04 1.88 2.40
C HIS A 585 17.45 0.47 2.75
N TYR A 586 18.63 0.29 3.31
CA TYR A 586 19.18 -1.06 3.31
C TYR A 586 19.27 -1.70 4.68
N TYR A 587 19.38 -0.95 5.75
CA TYR A 587 19.44 -1.53 7.09
C TYR A 587 19.51 -0.44 8.15
N GLY A 588 18.51 0.11 8.67
CA GLY A 588 18.66 0.99 9.83
C GLY A 588 19.67 0.41 10.84
N GLY A 589 20.90 0.93 10.89
CA GLY A 589 21.93 0.48 11.81
C GLY A 589 23.24 -0.01 11.17
N GLU A 590 24.00 -0.85 11.89
CA GLU A 590 25.39 -1.25 11.54
C GLU A 590 25.59 -1.83 10.14
N LYS A 591 24.58 -2.50 9.59
CA LYS A 591 24.68 -3.09 8.25
C LYS A 591 24.61 -2.05 7.13
N SER A 592 23.94 -0.91 7.36
CA SER A 592 23.86 0.17 6.38
C SER A 592 25.13 1.00 6.36
N ASP A 593 25.74 1.25 7.52
CA ASP A 593 27.03 1.91 7.60
C ASP A 593 28.09 1.15 6.82
N TRP A 594 28.02 -0.16 6.90
CA TRP A 594 28.90 -1.04 6.16
C TRP A 594 28.70 -0.97 4.64
N PHE A 595 27.48 -0.97 4.16
CA PHE A 595 27.16 -0.85 2.73
C PHE A 595 27.63 0.50 2.20
N LEU A 596 27.41 1.57 2.96
CA LEU A 596 27.87 2.91 2.65
C LEU A 596 29.38 3.06 2.70
N GLU A 597 30.01 2.54 3.75
CA GLU A 597 31.47 2.52 3.81
C GLU A 597 32.05 1.76 2.62
N SER A 598 31.41 0.68 2.19
CA SER A 598 31.87 -0.07 1.02
C SER A 598 31.67 0.68 -0.29
N ILE A 599 30.68 1.57 -0.38
CA ILE A 599 30.49 2.45 -1.54
C ILE A 599 31.37 3.71 -1.43
N LEU A 600 31.37 4.37 -0.27
CA LEU A 600 32.07 5.65 -0.06
C LEU A 600 33.59 5.52 0.06
N ILE A 601 34.09 4.45 0.69
CA ILE A 601 35.55 4.19 0.77
C ILE A 601 36.12 4.01 -0.63
N ARG A 602 35.31 3.62 -1.58
CA ARG A 602 35.73 3.36 -2.95
C ARG A 602 35.81 4.58 -3.82
N ASN A 603 35.07 5.63 -3.49
CA ASN A 603 35.03 6.85 -4.30
C ASN A 603 36.39 7.60 -4.41
N LYS A 604 37.37 7.31 -3.60
CA LYS A 604 38.68 7.97 -3.68
C LYS A 604 39.87 7.04 -3.50
N LYS A 605 39.64 5.81 -3.14
CA LYS A 605 40.68 4.82 -2.82
C LYS A 605 40.40 3.48 -3.48
N ALA A 606 39.84 3.54 -4.66
CA ALA A 606 39.35 2.41 -5.42
C ALA A 606 40.41 1.33 -5.69
N GLU A 607 41.67 1.69 -5.64
CA GLU A 607 42.82 0.79 -5.83
C GLU A 607 43.16 -0.01 -4.56
N ASP A 608 42.46 0.23 -3.43
CA ASP A 608 42.77 -0.48 -2.19
C ASP A 608 42.09 -1.86 -2.16
N ALA A 609 42.88 -2.90 -2.34
CA ALA A 609 42.44 -4.30 -2.30
C ALA A 609 41.64 -4.67 -1.03
N LYS A 610 41.82 -3.93 0.07
CA LYS A 610 41.10 -4.10 1.32
C LYS A 610 39.63 -3.67 1.21
N GLY A 611 39.35 -2.65 0.40
CA GLY A 611 38.01 -2.20 0.08
C GLY A 611 37.22 -3.22 -0.77
N ALA A 612 37.91 -3.84 -1.74
CA ALA A 612 37.33 -4.91 -2.55
C ALA A 612 36.95 -6.13 -1.70
N LEU A 613 37.82 -6.53 -0.77
CA LEU A 613 37.62 -7.65 0.14
C LEU A 613 36.44 -7.40 1.15
N LEU A 614 36.28 -6.16 1.57
CA LEU A 614 35.17 -5.74 2.43
C LEU A 614 33.83 -5.84 1.70
N MET A 615 33.77 -5.47 0.41
CA MET A 615 32.55 -5.64 -0.40
C MET A 615 32.21 -7.11 -0.64
N GLU A 616 33.19 -7.92 -1.02
CA GLU A 616 32.96 -9.35 -1.21
C GLU A 616 32.50 -10.05 0.06
N ARG A 617 33.09 -9.73 1.21
CA ARG A 617 32.69 -10.31 2.50
C ARG A 617 31.26 -9.97 2.89
N ASN A 618 30.84 -8.82 2.61
CA ASN A 618 29.61 -8.26 3.13
C ASN A 618 28.43 -8.38 2.15
N LEU A 619 28.72 -8.62 0.87
CA LEU A 619 27.71 -8.97 -0.12
C LEU A 619 27.48 -10.49 -0.20
N GLN A 620 28.04 -11.27 0.72
CA GLN A 620 27.74 -12.71 0.80
C GLN A 620 26.35 -12.97 1.36
N PRO A 621 25.62 -14.01 0.89
CA PRO A 621 24.25 -14.31 1.31
C PRO A 621 24.03 -14.45 2.82
N ASN A 622 25.08 -14.76 3.58
CA ASN A 622 25.04 -14.88 5.02
C ASN A 622 25.12 -13.55 5.79
N ALA A 623 25.35 -12.42 5.10
CA ALA A 623 25.25 -11.10 5.72
C ALA A 623 23.79 -10.66 5.93
N PHE A 624 22.86 -11.45 5.43
CA PHE A 624 21.41 -11.20 5.45
C PHE A 624 20.61 -12.18 6.32
N LYS A 625 21.30 -12.98 7.15
CA LYS A 625 20.64 -13.81 8.15
C LYS A 625 20.50 -13.13 9.49
#